data_ad8bc47034d48c655b7af2695a00a071
#
_entry.id   ad8bc47034d48c655b7af2695a00a071
#
_cell.length_a   1.000
_cell.length_b   1.000
_cell.length_c   1.000
_cell.angle_alpha   90.00
_cell.angle_beta   90.00
_cell.angle_gamma   90.00
#
_symmetry.space_group_name_H-M   'P 1'
#
loop_
_entity.id
_entity.type
_entity.pdbx_description
1 polymer ?
#
loop_
_entity_poly.entity_id
_entity_poly.type
_entity_poly.pdbx_seq_one_letter_code
_entity_poly.pdbx_strand_id
1 'polypeptide(L)'
;MELSTEPEELEKCSLTIVRVVKSYVKWRTSFRCASWVLQAYLCGASQLAVAKFDENGCVSERIEVEAVGDFLESKLSHYQTGFKQLKGFLEQIRQKLDEIDNPNVGLKFTLVGNVLIFDEAFKSDFLEKANINF
;
A
#
# COMPACT_ATOMS: atom_id res chain seq x y z
N MET A 1 -14.86 -25.39 -3.94
CA MET A 1 -13.51 -24.82 -4.13
C MET A 1 -12.94 -24.59 -2.73
N GLU A 2 -12.14 -25.54 -2.24
CA GLU A 2 -11.48 -25.40 -0.94
C GLU A 2 -10.31 -24.42 -1.12
N LEU A 3 -10.27 -23.42 -0.27
CA LEU A 3 -9.12 -22.52 -0.20
C LEU A 3 -7.98 -23.30 0.46
N SER A 4 -6.93 -23.56 -0.29
CA SER A 4 -5.70 -24.12 0.29
C SER A 4 -5.12 -23.16 1.31
N THR A 5 -4.76 -23.70 2.47
CA THR A 5 -4.11 -22.95 3.55
C THR A 5 -2.60 -23.24 3.63
N GLU A 6 -2.08 -24.03 2.67
CA GLU A 6 -0.66 -24.35 2.65
C GLU A 6 0.15 -23.11 2.23
N PRO A 7 1.19 -22.71 3.01
CA PRO A 7 1.99 -21.52 2.73
C PRO A 7 2.59 -21.48 1.33
N GLU A 8 3.07 -22.64 0.84
CA GLU A 8 3.68 -22.77 -0.50
C GLU A 8 2.70 -22.57 -1.65
N GLU A 9 1.42 -22.83 -1.44
CA GLU A 9 0.37 -22.57 -2.42
C GLU A 9 -0.09 -21.11 -2.38
N LEU A 10 -0.09 -20.49 -1.20
CA LEU A 10 -0.40 -19.08 -1.04
C LEU A 10 0.63 -18.18 -1.72
N GLU A 11 1.91 -18.55 -1.73
CA GLU A 11 2.96 -17.82 -2.45
C GLU A 11 2.75 -17.81 -3.99
N LYS A 12 2.07 -18.82 -4.52
CA LYS A 12 1.72 -18.91 -5.95
C LYS A 12 0.42 -18.17 -6.30
N CYS A 13 -0.34 -17.73 -5.31
CA CYS A 13 -1.59 -17.03 -5.52
C CYS A 13 -1.34 -15.59 -5.95
N SER A 14 -2.00 -15.20 -7.04
CA SER A 14 -2.03 -13.81 -7.49
C SER A 14 -3.02 -13.01 -6.64
N LEU A 15 -2.52 -12.00 -5.93
CA LEU A 15 -3.36 -11.10 -5.15
C LEU A 15 -4.12 -10.14 -6.08
N THR A 16 -5.41 -10.00 -5.83
CA THR A 16 -6.27 -9.03 -6.50
C THR A 16 -6.90 -8.10 -5.48
N ILE A 17 -6.73 -6.80 -5.65
CA ILE A 17 -7.46 -5.81 -4.86
C ILE A 17 -8.77 -5.49 -5.54
N VAL A 18 -9.86 -5.57 -4.79
CA VAL A 18 -11.20 -5.24 -5.28
C VAL A 18 -11.61 -3.85 -4.79
N ARG A 19 -12.16 -3.05 -5.69
CA ARG A 19 -12.76 -1.75 -5.40
C ARG A 19 -14.15 -1.67 -5.98
N VAL A 20 -15.01 -0.91 -5.32
CA VAL A 20 -16.39 -0.71 -5.74
C VAL A 20 -16.66 0.77 -5.89
N VAL A 21 -17.29 1.16 -7.00
CA VAL A 21 -17.63 2.55 -7.30
C VAL A 21 -19.05 2.64 -7.83
N LYS A 22 -19.65 3.83 -7.71
CA LYS A 22 -20.93 4.11 -8.36
C LYS A 22 -20.78 4.11 -9.87
N SER A 23 -21.80 3.66 -10.60
CA SER A 23 -21.78 3.44 -12.06
C SER A 23 -21.37 4.69 -12.87
N TYR A 24 -21.72 5.88 -12.40
CA TYR A 24 -21.38 7.14 -13.07
C TYR A 24 -19.93 7.60 -12.85
N VAL A 25 -19.15 6.94 -11.99
CA VAL A 25 -17.78 7.35 -11.67
C VAL A 25 -16.82 6.89 -12.75
N LYS A 26 -16.15 7.83 -13.40
CA LYS A 26 -15.01 7.57 -14.29
C LYS A 26 -13.76 7.33 -13.47
N TRP A 27 -13.65 6.14 -12.86
CA TRP A 27 -12.62 5.85 -11.86
C TRP A 27 -11.18 5.97 -12.39
N ARG A 28 -10.95 5.61 -13.68
CA ARG A 28 -9.60 5.66 -14.31
C ARG A 28 -8.99 7.06 -14.35
N THR A 29 -9.83 8.09 -14.39
CA THR A 29 -9.39 9.49 -14.43
C THR A 29 -9.53 10.18 -13.07
N SER A 30 -10.04 9.47 -12.07
CA SER A 30 -10.22 10.04 -10.74
C SER A 30 -8.91 10.03 -9.96
N PHE A 31 -8.77 10.99 -9.04
CA PHE A 31 -7.66 11.02 -8.08
C PHE A 31 -7.54 9.72 -7.26
N ARG A 32 -8.67 9.07 -7.00
CA ARG A 32 -8.71 7.79 -6.26
C ARG A 32 -8.02 6.65 -7.00
N CYS A 33 -8.03 6.67 -8.32
CA CYS A 33 -7.37 5.65 -9.14
C CYS A 33 -5.87 5.55 -8.81
N ALA A 34 -5.19 6.67 -8.72
CA ALA A 34 -3.77 6.72 -8.37
C ALA A 34 -3.49 6.07 -7.02
N SER A 35 -4.31 6.40 -6.01
CA SER A 35 -4.20 5.82 -4.67
C SER A 35 -4.44 4.30 -4.66
N TRP A 36 -5.43 3.82 -5.42
CA TRP A 36 -5.75 2.38 -5.46
C TRP A 36 -4.67 1.56 -6.13
N VAL A 37 -4.11 2.07 -7.24
CA VAL A 37 -3.01 1.41 -7.96
C VAL A 37 -1.76 1.37 -7.08
N LEU A 38 -1.44 2.47 -6.40
CA LEU A 38 -0.31 2.53 -5.49
C LEU A 38 -0.49 1.56 -4.31
N GLN A 39 -1.67 1.50 -3.71
CA GLN A 39 -1.96 0.53 -2.65
C GLN A 39 -1.82 -0.91 -3.15
N ALA A 40 -2.37 -1.21 -4.34
CA ALA A 40 -2.25 -2.54 -4.95
C ALA A 40 -0.78 -2.92 -5.16
N TYR A 41 0.01 -2.02 -5.70
CA TYR A 41 1.44 -2.22 -5.91
C TYR A 41 2.20 -2.47 -4.61
N LEU A 42 1.99 -1.63 -3.59
CA LEU A 42 2.67 -1.76 -2.29
C LEU A 42 2.26 -3.02 -1.52
N CYS A 43 1.06 -3.53 -1.75
CA CYS A 43 0.60 -4.81 -1.19
C CYS A 43 1.04 -6.03 -2.01
N GLY A 44 1.79 -5.85 -3.10
CA GLY A 44 2.20 -6.95 -3.98
C GLY A 44 1.05 -7.53 -4.82
N ALA A 45 -0.07 -6.81 -4.97
CA ALA A 45 -1.16 -7.26 -5.82
C ALA A 45 -0.81 -7.11 -7.31
N SER A 46 -1.11 -8.13 -8.09
CA SER A 46 -0.89 -8.12 -9.54
C SER A 46 -2.06 -7.51 -10.31
N GLN A 47 -3.25 -7.50 -9.71
CA GLN A 47 -4.49 -7.05 -10.35
C GLN A 47 -5.28 -6.11 -9.46
N LEU A 48 -5.96 -5.16 -10.11
CA LEU A 48 -6.99 -4.30 -9.53
C LEU A 48 -8.31 -4.58 -10.24
N ALA A 49 -9.30 -5.09 -9.51
CA ALA A 49 -10.64 -5.33 -10.01
C ALA A 49 -11.58 -4.21 -9.54
N VAL A 50 -12.28 -3.58 -10.45
CA VAL A 50 -13.22 -2.50 -10.15
C VAL A 50 -14.62 -2.87 -10.59
N ALA A 51 -15.53 -2.97 -9.62
CA ALA A 51 -16.94 -3.21 -9.84
C ALA A 51 -17.71 -1.89 -9.78
N LYS A 52 -18.65 -1.71 -10.70
CA LYS A 52 -19.56 -0.57 -10.71
C LYS A 52 -20.94 -1.01 -10.25
N PHE A 53 -21.56 -0.25 -9.37
CA PHE A 53 -22.90 -0.53 -8.87
C PHE A 53 -23.87 0.62 -9.18
N ASP A 54 -25.12 0.25 -9.38
CA ASP A 54 -26.24 1.16 -9.61
C ASP A 54 -26.81 1.72 -8.31
N GLU A 55 -27.91 2.47 -8.42
CA GLU A 55 -28.58 3.08 -7.25
C GLU A 55 -29.22 2.05 -6.31
N ASN A 56 -29.48 0.83 -6.80
CA ASN A 56 -30.01 -0.27 -6.01
C ASN A 56 -28.91 -1.12 -5.34
N GLY A 57 -27.64 -0.77 -5.55
CA GLY A 57 -26.51 -1.51 -5.03
C GLY A 57 -26.16 -2.79 -5.81
N CYS A 58 -26.76 -2.97 -6.98
CA CYS A 58 -26.47 -4.10 -7.87
C CYS A 58 -25.29 -3.77 -8.77
N VAL A 59 -24.43 -4.77 -9.05
CA VAL A 59 -23.36 -4.61 -10.05
C VAL A 59 -23.99 -4.39 -11.41
N SER A 60 -23.82 -3.18 -11.96
CA SER A 60 -24.51 -2.71 -13.16
C SER A 60 -23.75 -2.98 -14.45
N GLU A 61 -22.45 -3.22 -14.37
CA GLU A 61 -21.56 -3.42 -15.51
C GLU A 61 -20.60 -4.58 -15.25
N ARG A 62 -19.94 -5.02 -16.34
CA ARG A 62 -18.84 -5.99 -16.22
C ARG A 62 -17.75 -5.46 -15.29
N ILE A 63 -17.25 -6.29 -14.39
CA ILE A 63 -16.10 -5.96 -13.54
C ILE A 63 -14.89 -5.69 -14.43
N GLU A 64 -14.32 -4.51 -14.29
CA GLU A 64 -13.10 -4.13 -14.98
C GLU A 64 -11.89 -4.66 -14.18
N VAL A 65 -11.00 -5.40 -14.85
CA VAL A 65 -9.78 -5.93 -14.25
C VAL A 65 -8.58 -5.33 -14.97
N GLU A 66 -7.68 -4.73 -14.21
CA GLU A 66 -6.46 -4.10 -14.72
C GLU A 66 -5.22 -4.76 -14.11
N ALA A 67 -4.20 -4.99 -14.92
CA ALA A 67 -2.89 -5.36 -14.43
C ALA A 67 -2.23 -4.14 -13.77
N VAL A 68 -1.85 -4.29 -12.50
CA VAL A 68 -1.26 -3.19 -11.70
C VAL A 68 0.05 -2.70 -12.33
N GLY A 69 0.89 -3.62 -12.85
CA GLY A 69 2.14 -3.29 -13.50
C GLY A 69 1.96 -2.38 -14.71
N ASP A 70 1.09 -2.77 -15.65
CA ASP A 70 0.83 -2.03 -16.89
C ASP A 70 0.26 -0.63 -16.60
N PHE A 71 -0.64 -0.57 -15.62
CA PHE A 71 -1.22 0.70 -15.21
C PHE A 71 -0.19 1.62 -14.55
N LEU A 72 0.67 1.07 -13.71
CA LEU A 72 1.75 1.81 -13.07
C LEU A 72 2.75 2.34 -14.11
N GLU A 73 3.15 1.53 -15.09
CA GLU A 73 4.04 1.94 -16.17
C GLU A 73 3.46 3.09 -16.98
N SER A 74 2.16 3.04 -17.30
CA SER A 74 1.48 4.11 -18.03
C SER A 74 1.46 5.46 -17.27
N LYS A 75 1.66 5.43 -15.95
CA LYS A 75 1.63 6.59 -15.05
C LYS A 75 2.95 6.84 -14.32
N LEU A 76 4.02 6.14 -14.70
CA LEU A 76 5.29 6.11 -13.97
C LEU A 76 5.85 7.51 -13.72
N SER A 77 5.74 8.42 -14.69
CA SER A 77 6.22 9.79 -14.53
C SER A 77 5.56 10.55 -13.37
N HIS A 78 4.28 10.26 -13.08
CA HIS A 78 3.57 10.88 -11.97
C HIS A 78 4.02 10.35 -10.60
N TYR A 79 4.41 9.07 -10.56
CA TYR A 79 4.79 8.41 -9.30
C TYR A 79 6.29 8.51 -8.99
N GLN A 80 7.13 8.77 -9.99
CA GLN A 80 8.59 8.76 -9.86
C GLN A 80 9.10 9.66 -8.74
N THR A 81 8.56 10.88 -8.67
CA THR A 81 8.94 11.84 -7.61
C THR A 81 8.53 11.33 -6.23
N GLY A 82 7.31 10.82 -6.10
CA GLY A 82 6.81 10.26 -4.85
C GLY A 82 7.63 9.04 -4.38
N PHE A 83 7.99 8.14 -5.28
CA PHE A 83 8.84 7.00 -4.94
C PHE A 83 10.26 7.41 -4.53
N LYS A 84 10.84 8.42 -5.18
CA LYS A 84 12.13 8.96 -4.78
C LYS A 84 12.08 9.57 -3.37
N GLN A 85 11.01 10.32 -3.06
CA GLN A 85 10.80 10.87 -1.72
C GLN A 85 10.61 9.78 -0.68
N LEU A 86 9.75 8.78 -0.97
CA LEU A 86 9.53 7.65 -0.08
C LEU A 86 10.84 6.91 0.22
N LYS A 87 11.63 6.62 -0.82
CA LYS A 87 12.96 6.00 -0.65
C LYS A 87 13.84 6.84 0.28
N GLY A 88 13.92 8.16 0.07
CA GLY A 88 14.69 9.05 0.92
C GLY A 88 14.22 9.05 2.38
N PHE A 89 12.90 8.99 2.61
CA PHE A 89 12.35 8.88 3.97
C PHE A 89 12.72 7.55 4.63
N LEU A 90 12.60 6.44 3.90
CA LEU A 90 12.99 5.13 4.44
C LEU A 90 14.49 5.04 4.75
N GLU A 91 15.34 5.65 3.93
CA GLU A 91 16.78 5.74 4.19
C GLU A 91 17.08 6.56 5.45
N GLN A 92 16.40 7.69 5.67
CA GLN A 92 16.52 8.49 6.88
C GLN A 92 16.07 7.73 8.13
N ILE A 93 14.92 7.03 8.04
CA ILE A 93 14.42 6.20 9.15
C ILE A 93 15.43 5.10 9.49
N ARG A 94 15.94 4.40 8.47
CA ARG A 94 16.93 3.34 8.65
C ARG A 94 18.21 3.87 9.30
N GLN A 95 18.75 4.97 8.79
CA GLN A 95 19.93 5.59 9.38
C GLN A 95 19.70 5.91 10.86
N LYS A 96 18.52 6.44 11.21
CA LYS A 96 18.21 6.79 12.59
C LYS A 96 18.05 5.56 13.50
N LEU A 97 17.51 4.47 12.97
CA LEU A 97 17.46 3.17 13.66
C LEU A 97 18.87 2.64 13.92
N ASP A 98 19.75 2.68 12.91
CA ASP A 98 21.13 2.22 13.03
C ASP A 98 21.93 3.07 14.06
N GLU A 99 21.68 4.39 14.13
CA GLU A 99 22.30 5.28 15.12
C GLU A 99 21.87 4.96 16.56
N ILE A 100 20.61 4.59 16.75
CA ILE A 100 20.06 4.32 18.10
C ILE A 100 20.41 2.90 18.56
N ASP A 101 20.51 1.96 17.63
CA ASP A 101 20.89 0.54 17.84
C ASP A 101 20.21 -0.10 19.08
N ASN A 102 18.90 0.11 19.20
CA ASN A 102 18.10 -0.43 20.30
C ASN A 102 16.77 -1.01 19.78
N PRO A 103 16.61 -2.33 19.77
CA PRO A 103 15.42 -2.97 19.22
C PRO A 103 14.11 -2.69 20.00
N ASN A 104 14.22 -2.20 21.23
CA ASN A 104 13.07 -1.93 22.11
C ASN A 104 12.60 -0.47 22.02
N VAL A 105 13.09 0.29 21.06
CA VAL A 105 12.77 1.71 20.91
C VAL A 105 11.95 1.93 19.64
N GLY A 106 10.83 2.61 19.78
CA GLY A 106 10.08 3.17 18.67
C GLY A 106 10.60 4.55 18.30
N LEU A 107 10.57 4.88 17.01
CA LEU A 107 10.97 6.20 16.53
C LEU A 107 9.72 6.95 16.04
N LYS A 108 9.63 8.20 16.43
CA LYS A 108 8.60 9.11 15.98
C LYS A 108 9.16 10.13 15.02
N PHE A 109 8.49 10.29 13.90
CA PHE A 109 8.79 11.28 12.88
C PHE A 109 7.54 12.08 12.56
N THR A 110 7.73 13.35 12.25
CA THR A 110 6.67 14.22 11.72
C THR A 110 7.03 14.64 10.30
N LEU A 111 6.05 14.51 9.39
CA LEU A 111 6.18 15.00 8.02
C LEU A 111 5.67 16.43 7.95
N VAL A 112 6.58 17.38 7.66
CA VAL A 112 6.26 18.78 7.47
C VAL A 112 6.54 19.16 6.01
N GLY A 113 5.46 19.34 5.23
CA GLY A 113 5.58 19.48 3.78
C GLY A 113 6.21 18.22 3.17
N ASN A 114 7.39 18.37 2.58
CA ASN A 114 8.15 17.29 1.95
C ASN A 114 9.40 16.89 2.75
N VAL A 115 9.47 17.25 4.03
CA VAL A 115 10.62 16.97 4.90
C VAL A 115 10.18 16.09 6.04
N LEU A 116 10.89 14.97 6.23
CA LEU A 116 10.71 14.10 7.38
C LEU A 116 11.60 14.58 8.53
N ILE A 117 11.00 14.92 9.65
CA ILE A 117 11.67 15.41 10.84
C ILE A 117 11.62 14.34 11.92
N PHE A 118 12.78 13.97 12.46
CA PHE A 118 12.84 13.11 13.64
C PHE A 118 12.45 13.92 14.87
N ASP A 119 11.45 13.45 15.61
CA ASP A 119 10.98 14.10 16.84
C ASP A 119 11.67 13.51 18.08
N GLU A 120 11.43 12.22 18.31
CA GLU A 120 11.90 11.54 19.52
C GLU A 120 12.00 10.02 19.36
N ALA A 121 12.80 9.41 20.23
CA ALA A 121 12.82 7.97 20.46
C ALA A 121 12.04 7.67 21.76
N PHE A 122 11.19 6.65 21.75
CA PHE A 122 10.37 6.26 22.89
C PHE A 122 10.41 4.75 23.12
N LYS A 123 10.21 4.32 24.39
CA LYS A 123 10.04 2.91 24.70
C LYS A 123 8.75 2.41 24.06
N SER A 124 8.84 1.34 23.30
CA SER A 124 7.68 0.75 22.65
C SER A 124 7.09 -0.35 23.52
N ASP A 125 6.03 -0.03 24.27
CA ASP A 125 5.22 -1.04 24.99
C ASP A 125 4.58 -2.08 24.05
N PHE A 126 4.52 -1.76 22.78
CA PHE A 126 3.96 -2.63 21.74
C PHE A 126 4.80 -3.90 21.56
N LEU A 127 6.12 -3.76 21.56
CA LEU A 127 7.03 -4.91 21.40
C LEU A 127 7.01 -5.81 22.64
N GLU A 128 6.87 -5.25 23.83
CA GLU A 128 6.68 -6.03 25.06
C GLU A 128 5.34 -6.79 25.06
N LYS A 129 4.28 -6.18 24.57
CA LYS A 129 2.94 -6.82 24.50
C LYS A 129 2.81 -7.84 23.38
N ALA A 130 3.55 -7.67 22.30
CA ALA A 130 3.48 -8.56 21.14
C ALA A 130 4.26 -9.87 21.35
N ASN A 131 5.08 -9.98 22.42
CA ASN A 131 5.89 -11.16 22.74
C ASN A 131 6.74 -11.67 21.53
N ILE A 132 7.18 -10.74 20.68
CA ILE A 132 7.98 -11.03 19.50
C ILE A 132 9.42 -11.14 19.97
N ASN A 133 9.87 -12.36 20.18
CA ASN A 133 11.29 -12.66 20.34
C ASN A 133 11.92 -12.72 18.94
N PHE A 134 12.82 -11.81 18.66
CA PHE A 134 13.68 -11.87 17.48
C PHE A 134 14.91 -12.74 17.75
#